data_c9fbd10e80ebe79cfcaaff181f74de68
#
_entry.id   c9fbd10e80ebe79cfcaaff181f74de68
#
_cell.length_a   1.000
_cell.length_b   1.000
_cell.length_c   1.000
_cell.angle_alpha   90.00
_cell.angle_beta   90.00
_cell.angle_gamma   90.00
#
_symmetry.space_group_name_H-M   'P 1'
#
loop_
_entity.id
_entity.type
_entity.pdbx_description
1 polymer ?
#
loop_
_entity_poly.entity_id
_entity_poly.type
_entity_poly.pdbx_seq_one_letter_code
_entity_poly.pdbx_strand_id
1 'polypeptide(L)'
;MQYQMNEFLFAMILTELEDAVGKENCSTRAIDRVTHSVDYYWLSRMWADRGCRMPEADIIVCPKDAEEVSKVVKIANYYKLPVTTWGAGGGTQGGAIPVCGGILLDTKRMNKIYEVNTEGMYIECGTGAIYKHIEWAANEVGKATMHYPSSLTCSTVGGFLAHRGIGVCSTKYGKIDDMVLQMEVVLPNGDIIHTSSAPKHAAGPDLNQIFIGSEGTLGIITKAQIRIFDQPEERRFRGFLFQDMTGAFKAARELLQKFKPSVMRLYDEAETASLIKKIVGVERKGAFMNIAYEGDREMVEVEEKILLKTFAKYGAEDMGSDYGKKWWDEKITFFYPGYMMDIPQMFGTMDTIAPYGKIEEIYWAMKEAIETNFPQAKFIAHFSHWYEWGAMVYDRFIIDGKDVPKDPVEALRLHQAVWTCGVRTALAHGGVVNDHHGVGIKLGRLMKEQY
;
A
#
# COMPACT_ATOMS: atom_id res chain seq x y z
N MET A 1 -24.61 10.49 12.31
CA MET A 1 -26.07 10.30 12.18
C MET A 1 -26.27 8.87 11.72
N GLN A 2 -26.88 8.01 12.55
CA GLN A 2 -27.19 6.64 12.13
C GLN A 2 -28.40 6.74 11.19
N TYR A 3 -28.19 6.40 9.93
CA TYR A 3 -29.25 6.36 8.91
C TYR A 3 -30.22 5.24 9.29
N GLN A 4 -31.46 5.56 9.66
CA GLN A 4 -32.50 4.54 9.89
C GLN A 4 -33.35 4.41 8.63
N MET A 5 -33.15 3.33 7.90
CA MET A 5 -33.92 2.95 6.72
C MET A 5 -35.11 2.09 7.18
N ASN A 6 -36.35 2.51 6.90
CA ASN A 6 -37.49 1.65 7.13
C ASN A 6 -37.59 0.55 6.04
N GLU A 7 -38.30 -0.53 6.31
CA GLU A 7 -38.37 -1.69 5.42
C GLU A 7 -38.89 -1.37 4.01
N PHE A 8 -39.83 -0.44 3.89
CA PHE A 8 -40.38 -0.03 2.58
C PHE A 8 -39.32 0.71 1.76
N LEU A 9 -38.66 1.66 2.35
CA LEU A 9 -37.60 2.42 1.67
C LEU A 9 -36.41 1.51 1.31
N PHE A 10 -36.06 0.59 2.18
CA PHE A 10 -35.02 -0.42 1.92
C PHE A 10 -35.39 -1.28 0.69
N ALA A 11 -36.61 -1.77 0.62
CA ALA A 11 -37.07 -2.58 -0.50
C ALA A 11 -37.06 -1.80 -1.83
N MET A 12 -37.47 -0.53 -1.82
CA MET A 12 -37.39 0.34 -2.99
C MET A 12 -35.94 0.51 -3.47
N ILE A 13 -35.03 0.87 -2.57
CA ILE A 13 -33.60 1.08 -2.89
C ILE A 13 -32.99 -0.21 -3.43
N LEU A 14 -33.26 -1.34 -2.79
CA LEU A 14 -32.75 -2.64 -3.24
C LEU A 14 -33.23 -2.96 -4.67
N THR A 15 -34.50 -2.74 -4.96
CA THR A 15 -35.06 -2.97 -6.31
C THR A 15 -34.37 -2.07 -7.35
N GLU A 16 -34.19 -0.78 -7.07
CA GLU A 16 -33.50 0.13 -8.01
C GLU A 16 -32.02 -0.26 -8.22
N LEU A 17 -31.34 -0.74 -7.18
CA LEU A 17 -29.97 -1.25 -7.29
C LEU A 17 -29.91 -2.56 -8.08
N GLU A 18 -30.90 -3.47 -7.86
CA GLU A 18 -31.03 -4.71 -8.64
C GLU A 18 -31.30 -4.41 -10.13
N ASP A 19 -32.11 -3.39 -10.44
CA ASP A 19 -32.35 -2.94 -11.81
C ASP A 19 -31.10 -2.32 -12.44
N ALA A 20 -30.24 -1.67 -11.64
CA ALA A 20 -29.03 -1.01 -12.11
C ALA A 20 -27.90 -1.98 -12.47
N VAL A 21 -27.69 -3.05 -11.67
CA VAL A 21 -26.53 -3.95 -11.79
C VAL A 21 -26.88 -5.44 -12.00
N GLY A 22 -28.16 -5.79 -11.97
CA GLY A 22 -28.68 -7.16 -11.96
C GLY A 22 -28.84 -7.71 -10.54
N LYS A 23 -29.93 -8.42 -10.31
CA LYS A 23 -30.30 -8.96 -8.99
C LYS A 23 -29.23 -9.87 -8.38
N GLU A 24 -28.60 -10.69 -9.20
CA GLU A 24 -27.52 -11.60 -8.79
C GLU A 24 -26.25 -10.89 -8.34
N ASN A 25 -26.13 -9.57 -8.62
CA ASN A 25 -25.00 -8.72 -8.28
C ASN A 25 -25.29 -7.78 -7.10
N CYS A 26 -26.45 -7.98 -6.46
CA CYS A 26 -26.82 -7.34 -5.20
C CYS A 26 -26.89 -8.38 -4.08
N SER A 27 -26.42 -8.03 -2.90
CA SER A 27 -26.56 -8.91 -1.73
C SER A 27 -26.89 -8.15 -0.46
N THR A 28 -27.84 -8.71 0.28
CA THR A 28 -28.19 -8.30 1.65
C THR A 28 -27.93 -9.42 2.66
N ARG A 29 -27.34 -10.54 2.20
CA ARG A 29 -27.09 -11.71 3.05
C ARG A 29 -26.08 -11.35 4.15
N ALA A 30 -26.38 -11.80 5.36
CA ALA A 30 -25.54 -11.53 6.52
C ALA A 30 -24.08 -11.98 6.31
N ILE A 31 -23.87 -13.14 5.68
CA ILE A 31 -22.52 -13.66 5.43
C ILE A 31 -21.69 -12.71 4.54
N ASP A 32 -22.29 -12.17 3.47
CA ASP A 32 -21.59 -11.27 2.56
C ASP A 32 -21.28 -9.93 3.26
N ARG A 33 -22.22 -9.42 4.05
CA ARG A 33 -22.05 -8.17 4.81
C ARG A 33 -20.95 -8.29 5.85
N VAL A 34 -20.91 -9.41 6.58
CA VAL A 34 -19.86 -9.69 7.58
C VAL A 34 -18.49 -9.84 6.92
N THR A 35 -18.38 -10.55 5.79
CA THR A 35 -17.09 -10.73 5.09
C THR A 35 -16.53 -9.44 4.52
N HIS A 36 -17.38 -8.44 4.24
CA HIS A 36 -16.97 -7.11 3.78
C HIS A 36 -16.91 -6.06 4.91
N SER A 37 -16.95 -6.47 6.15
CA SER A 37 -16.86 -5.57 7.32
C SER A 37 -15.46 -5.54 7.96
N VAL A 38 -14.54 -6.41 7.53
CA VAL A 38 -13.19 -6.55 8.08
C VAL A 38 -12.17 -6.53 6.94
N ASP A 39 -11.29 -5.56 6.97
CA ASP A 39 -10.12 -5.47 6.09
C ASP A 39 -8.84 -5.97 6.78
N TYR A 40 -7.65 -5.69 6.20
CA TYR A 40 -6.38 -6.13 6.77
C TYR A 40 -5.88 -5.24 7.92
N TYR A 41 -6.67 -4.28 8.38
CA TYR A 41 -6.37 -3.45 9.53
C TYR A 41 -6.39 -4.27 10.83
N TRP A 42 -5.31 -4.20 11.62
CA TRP A 42 -5.18 -5.02 12.84
C TRP A 42 -6.35 -4.84 13.80
N LEU A 43 -6.81 -3.59 14.03
CA LEU A 43 -7.92 -3.31 14.93
C LEU A 43 -9.23 -3.96 14.51
N SER A 44 -9.56 -3.97 13.21
CA SER A 44 -10.78 -4.59 12.71
C SER A 44 -10.75 -6.11 12.93
N ARG A 45 -9.59 -6.72 12.67
CA ARG A 45 -9.38 -8.16 12.88
C ARG A 45 -9.45 -8.53 14.37
N MET A 46 -8.74 -7.80 15.22
CA MET A 46 -8.75 -8.00 16.68
C MET A 46 -10.15 -7.83 17.25
N TRP A 47 -10.89 -6.80 16.79
CA TRP A 47 -12.26 -6.53 17.23
C TRP A 47 -13.19 -7.68 16.89
N ALA A 48 -13.14 -8.18 15.65
CA ALA A 48 -13.92 -9.33 15.19
C ALA A 48 -13.52 -10.63 15.92
N ASP A 49 -12.22 -10.89 16.11
CA ASP A 49 -11.69 -12.06 16.82
C ASP A 49 -12.22 -12.14 18.26
N ARG A 50 -12.44 -10.99 18.90
CA ARG A 50 -13.00 -10.91 20.25
C ARG A 50 -14.54 -10.93 20.28
N GLY A 51 -15.19 -11.30 19.19
CA GLY A 51 -16.64 -11.39 19.08
C GLY A 51 -17.36 -10.06 19.04
N CYS A 52 -16.65 -8.95 18.82
CA CYS A 52 -17.27 -7.64 18.67
C CYS A 52 -17.80 -7.46 17.25
N ARG A 53 -19.03 -6.96 17.12
CA ARG A 53 -19.62 -6.71 15.82
C ARG A 53 -18.91 -5.53 15.13
N MET A 54 -18.49 -5.74 13.89
CA MET A 54 -17.96 -4.70 13.01
C MET A 54 -19.11 -3.92 12.36
N PRO A 55 -18.86 -2.65 11.95
CA PRO A 55 -19.78 -1.93 11.07
C PRO A 55 -19.97 -2.68 9.76
N GLU A 56 -21.23 -2.86 9.35
CA GLU A 56 -21.60 -3.56 8.11
C GLU A 56 -22.30 -2.60 7.15
N ALA A 57 -22.11 -2.79 5.84
CA ALA A 57 -22.95 -2.15 4.85
C ALA A 57 -24.39 -2.73 4.92
N ASP A 58 -25.38 -1.97 4.45
CA ASP A 58 -26.75 -2.44 4.35
C ASP A 58 -26.93 -3.31 3.11
N ILE A 59 -26.34 -2.89 1.99
CA ILE A 59 -26.42 -3.56 0.69
C ILE A 59 -25.04 -3.61 0.06
N ILE A 60 -24.66 -4.76 -0.50
CA ILE A 60 -23.45 -4.93 -1.31
C ILE A 60 -23.87 -4.96 -2.77
N VAL A 61 -23.21 -4.16 -3.61
CA VAL A 61 -23.42 -4.14 -5.05
C VAL A 61 -22.12 -4.38 -5.80
N CYS A 62 -22.17 -5.17 -6.87
CA CYS A 62 -21.03 -5.57 -7.68
C CYS A 62 -21.22 -5.09 -9.13
N PRO A 63 -20.90 -3.83 -9.47
CA PRO A 63 -21.01 -3.30 -10.83
C PRO A 63 -19.93 -3.88 -11.73
N LYS A 64 -20.22 -3.98 -13.04
CA LYS A 64 -19.28 -4.52 -14.05
C LYS A 64 -18.52 -3.45 -14.84
N ASP A 65 -19.01 -2.20 -14.85
CA ASP A 65 -18.49 -1.09 -15.66
C ASP A 65 -18.84 0.28 -15.06
N ALA A 66 -18.36 1.34 -15.68
CA ALA A 66 -18.58 2.72 -15.23
C ALA A 66 -20.04 3.14 -15.30
N GLU A 67 -20.80 2.63 -16.25
CA GLU A 67 -22.23 2.94 -16.41
C GLU A 67 -23.05 2.37 -15.23
N GLU A 68 -22.77 1.13 -14.81
CA GLU A 68 -23.41 0.54 -13.62
C GLU A 68 -22.98 1.28 -12.34
N VAL A 69 -21.69 1.65 -12.20
CA VAL A 69 -21.22 2.47 -11.07
C VAL A 69 -21.94 3.83 -11.06
N SER A 70 -22.08 4.50 -12.20
CA SER A 70 -22.81 5.77 -12.32
C SER A 70 -24.24 5.67 -11.83
N LYS A 71 -24.97 4.61 -12.22
CA LYS A 71 -26.34 4.37 -11.76
C LYS A 71 -26.39 4.19 -10.25
N VAL A 72 -25.52 3.35 -9.68
CA VAL A 72 -25.43 3.14 -8.23
C VAL A 72 -25.15 4.44 -7.48
N VAL A 73 -24.20 5.26 -7.96
CA VAL A 73 -23.88 6.55 -7.35
C VAL A 73 -25.06 7.52 -7.42
N LYS A 74 -25.80 7.57 -8.54
CA LYS A 74 -27.01 8.40 -8.68
C LYS A 74 -28.11 7.98 -7.72
N ILE A 75 -28.36 6.68 -7.57
CA ILE A 75 -29.29 6.13 -6.58
C ILE A 75 -28.85 6.52 -5.15
N ALA A 76 -27.57 6.32 -4.82
CA ALA A 76 -27.01 6.69 -3.52
C ALA A 76 -27.21 8.18 -3.22
N ASN A 77 -26.97 9.05 -4.22
CA ASN A 77 -27.17 10.49 -4.09
C ASN A 77 -28.65 10.85 -3.85
N TYR A 78 -29.57 10.21 -4.56
CA TYR A 78 -31.01 10.48 -4.44
C TYR A 78 -31.50 10.15 -3.02
N TYR A 79 -31.11 8.99 -2.50
CA TYR A 79 -31.51 8.51 -1.18
C TYR A 79 -30.56 8.96 -0.04
N LYS A 80 -29.51 9.72 -0.33
CA LYS A 80 -28.49 10.17 0.63
C LYS A 80 -27.79 9.04 1.37
N LEU A 81 -27.50 7.96 0.66
CA LEU A 81 -26.80 6.79 1.19
C LEU A 81 -25.29 6.99 1.13
N PRO A 82 -24.55 6.62 2.17
CA PRO A 82 -23.10 6.52 2.08
C PRO A 82 -22.71 5.37 1.13
N VAL A 83 -21.61 5.58 0.38
CA VAL A 83 -21.01 4.55 -0.48
C VAL A 83 -19.60 4.28 -0.01
N THR A 84 -19.29 3.03 0.24
CA THR A 84 -17.92 2.57 0.53
C THR A 84 -17.45 1.71 -0.62
N THR A 85 -16.33 2.10 -1.28
CA THR A 85 -15.74 1.32 -2.37
C THR A 85 -14.89 0.20 -1.80
N TRP A 86 -15.04 -1.01 -2.34
CA TRP A 86 -14.30 -2.20 -1.92
C TRP A 86 -13.54 -2.81 -3.10
N GLY A 87 -12.25 -3.04 -2.92
CA GLY A 87 -11.42 -3.84 -3.82
C GLY A 87 -11.21 -5.24 -3.24
N ALA A 88 -10.06 -5.48 -2.63
CA ALA A 88 -9.70 -6.77 -2.01
C ALA A 88 -9.71 -6.75 -0.47
N GLY A 89 -9.99 -5.63 0.16
CA GLY A 89 -9.92 -5.51 1.62
C GLY A 89 -8.50 -5.67 2.19
N GLY A 90 -7.47 -5.44 1.38
CA GLY A 90 -6.06 -5.62 1.78
C GLY A 90 -5.44 -4.41 2.49
N GLY A 91 -6.17 -3.32 2.68
CA GLY A 91 -5.69 -2.10 3.32
C GLY A 91 -5.46 -2.25 4.82
N THR A 92 -4.41 -1.61 5.33
CA THR A 92 -4.00 -1.68 6.75
C THR A 92 -4.48 -0.49 7.59
N GLN A 93 -5.25 0.44 7.00
CA GLN A 93 -5.69 1.67 7.64
C GLN A 93 -7.22 1.76 7.86
N GLY A 94 -7.96 0.70 7.51
CA GLY A 94 -9.42 0.66 7.67
C GLY A 94 -10.19 1.44 6.61
N GLY A 95 -9.60 1.77 5.47
CA GLY A 95 -10.22 2.58 4.41
C GLY A 95 -11.39 1.90 3.69
N ALA A 96 -11.47 0.57 3.74
CA ALA A 96 -12.53 -0.19 3.11
C ALA A 96 -13.70 -0.56 4.06
N ILE A 97 -13.61 -0.22 5.36
CA ILE A 97 -14.64 -0.57 6.36
C ILE A 97 -15.85 0.36 6.21
N PRO A 98 -17.08 -0.19 6.03
CA PRO A 98 -18.29 0.60 5.83
C PRO A 98 -18.84 1.18 7.15
N VAL A 99 -18.06 2.08 7.77
CA VAL A 99 -18.37 2.64 9.11
C VAL A 99 -19.69 3.39 9.21
N CYS A 100 -20.24 3.83 8.08
CA CYS A 100 -21.51 4.55 8.02
C CYS A 100 -22.67 3.69 7.52
N GLY A 101 -22.50 2.38 7.31
CA GLY A 101 -23.51 1.54 6.66
C GLY A 101 -23.67 1.88 5.17
N GLY A 102 -24.90 1.86 4.66
CA GLY A 102 -25.22 2.22 3.28
C GLY A 102 -24.81 1.18 2.26
N ILE A 103 -24.30 1.62 1.12
CA ILE A 103 -23.92 0.75 0.00
C ILE A 103 -22.41 0.46 0.06
N LEU A 104 -22.04 -0.83 0.01
CA LEU A 104 -20.69 -1.23 -0.30
C LEU A 104 -20.61 -1.61 -1.78
N LEU A 105 -19.76 -0.90 -2.52
CA LEU A 105 -19.56 -1.10 -3.95
C LEU A 105 -18.29 -1.95 -4.18
N ASP A 106 -18.50 -3.23 -4.49
CA ASP A 106 -17.44 -4.18 -4.78
C ASP A 106 -17.00 -4.10 -6.25
N THR A 107 -15.76 -3.68 -6.49
CA THR A 107 -15.23 -3.42 -7.84
C THR A 107 -14.76 -4.67 -8.57
N LYS A 108 -14.72 -5.85 -7.93
CA LYS A 108 -14.06 -7.06 -8.47
C LYS A 108 -14.64 -7.60 -9.77
N ARG A 109 -15.88 -7.25 -10.15
CA ARG A 109 -16.43 -7.61 -11.47
C ARG A 109 -15.83 -6.78 -12.62
N MET A 110 -15.25 -5.60 -12.33
CA MET A 110 -14.53 -4.79 -13.31
C MET A 110 -13.11 -5.30 -13.52
N ASN A 111 -12.92 -6.57 -13.86
CA ASN A 111 -11.62 -7.26 -13.86
C ASN A 111 -11.07 -7.55 -15.26
N LYS A 112 -11.68 -7.00 -16.30
CA LYS A 112 -11.26 -7.25 -17.68
C LYS A 112 -9.92 -6.54 -17.97
N ILE A 113 -9.01 -7.24 -18.64
CA ILE A 113 -7.86 -6.65 -19.31
C ILE A 113 -8.30 -6.35 -20.74
N TYR A 114 -8.28 -5.08 -21.13
CA TYR A 114 -8.79 -4.61 -22.41
C TYR A 114 -7.72 -4.67 -23.49
N GLU A 115 -6.50 -4.25 -23.14
CA GLU A 115 -5.38 -4.16 -24.07
C GLU A 115 -4.05 -4.28 -23.35
N VAL A 116 -3.06 -4.92 -23.98
CA VAL A 116 -1.64 -4.82 -23.66
C VAL A 116 -0.97 -4.18 -24.87
N ASN A 117 -0.72 -2.88 -24.80
CA ASN A 117 -0.15 -2.10 -25.88
C ASN A 117 1.37 -2.03 -25.77
N THR A 118 2.07 -2.82 -26.59
CA THR A 118 3.54 -2.91 -26.56
C THR A 118 4.23 -1.75 -27.25
N GLU A 119 3.54 -1.01 -28.11
CA GLU A 119 4.05 0.22 -28.74
C GLU A 119 3.88 1.41 -27.81
N GLY A 120 2.68 1.57 -27.24
CA GLY A 120 2.36 2.62 -26.26
C GLY A 120 2.91 2.34 -24.86
N MET A 121 3.46 1.15 -24.61
CA MET A 121 4.06 0.71 -23.35
C MET A 121 3.09 0.84 -22.16
N TYR A 122 1.85 0.38 -22.33
CA TYR A 122 0.84 0.35 -21.26
C TYR A 122 -0.05 -0.91 -21.33
N ILE A 123 -0.68 -1.20 -20.22
CA ILE A 123 -1.79 -2.15 -20.10
C ILE A 123 -3.04 -1.41 -19.66
N GLU A 124 -4.15 -1.59 -20.37
CA GLU A 124 -5.47 -1.05 -20.01
C GLU A 124 -6.32 -2.13 -19.36
N CYS A 125 -6.81 -1.86 -18.16
CA CYS A 125 -7.61 -2.82 -17.40
C CYS A 125 -8.70 -2.14 -16.55
N GLY A 126 -9.74 -2.90 -16.25
CA GLY A 126 -10.70 -2.56 -15.22
C GLY A 126 -10.06 -2.63 -13.84
N THR A 127 -10.46 -1.74 -12.97
CA THR A 127 -9.80 -1.54 -11.66
C THR A 127 -10.09 -2.64 -10.63
N GLY A 128 -11.04 -3.54 -10.91
CA GLY A 128 -11.27 -4.78 -10.15
C GLY A 128 -10.29 -5.91 -10.50
N ALA A 129 -9.45 -5.76 -11.54
CA ALA A 129 -8.45 -6.74 -11.88
C ALA A 129 -7.42 -6.90 -10.75
N ILE A 130 -7.07 -8.16 -10.43
CA ILE A 130 -5.99 -8.45 -9.50
C ILE A 130 -4.66 -8.06 -10.15
N TYR A 131 -3.79 -7.37 -9.39
CA TYR A 131 -2.55 -6.82 -9.93
C TYR A 131 -1.64 -7.90 -10.56
N LYS A 132 -1.62 -9.10 -9.98
CA LYS A 132 -0.87 -10.23 -10.54
C LYS A 132 -1.36 -10.66 -11.93
N HIS A 133 -2.64 -10.50 -12.22
CA HIS A 133 -3.18 -10.86 -13.54
C HIS A 133 -2.69 -9.91 -14.64
N ILE A 134 -2.58 -8.59 -14.31
CA ILE A 134 -2.01 -7.65 -15.29
C ILE A 134 -0.50 -7.87 -15.47
N GLU A 135 0.21 -8.27 -14.41
CA GLU A 135 1.63 -8.68 -14.53
C GLU A 135 1.78 -9.90 -15.47
N TRP A 136 0.95 -10.94 -15.29
CA TRP A 136 0.98 -12.11 -16.17
C TRP A 136 0.69 -11.74 -17.63
N ALA A 137 -0.33 -10.93 -17.88
CA ALA A 137 -0.67 -10.49 -19.23
C ALA A 137 0.47 -9.69 -19.88
N ALA A 138 1.18 -8.85 -19.13
CA ALA A 138 2.36 -8.15 -19.60
C ALA A 138 3.51 -9.15 -19.92
N ASN A 139 3.71 -10.14 -19.05
CA ASN A 139 4.77 -11.15 -19.25
C ASN A 139 4.58 -12.01 -20.50
N GLU A 140 3.33 -12.30 -20.89
CA GLU A 140 3.03 -13.07 -22.13
C GLU A 140 3.56 -12.39 -23.40
N VAL A 141 3.76 -11.07 -23.36
CA VAL A 141 4.29 -10.28 -24.49
C VAL A 141 5.71 -9.74 -24.23
N GLY A 142 6.45 -10.33 -23.28
CA GLY A 142 7.84 -9.96 -22.97
C GLY A 142 7.97 -8.62 -22.22
N LYS A 143 6.88 -8.14 -21.63
CA LYS A 143 6.85 -6.91 -20.80
C LYS A 143 6.64 -7.27 -19.34
N ALA A 144 6.76 -6.28 -18.46
CA ALA A 144 6.46 -6.40 -17.02
C ALA A 144 5.96 -5.07 -16.46
N THR A 145 5.16 -5.13 -15.41
CA THR A 145 4.69 -3.91 -14.74
C THR A 145 5.79 -3.27 -13.89
N MET A 146 6.81 -4.01 -13.51
CA MET A 146 7.91 -3.59 -12.62
C MET A 146 7.42 -2.99 -11.30
N HIS A 147 6.19 -3.30 -10.91
CA HIS A 147 5.56 -2.79 -9.71
C HIS A 147 4.99 -3.97 -8.91
N TYR A 148 5.77 -4.47 -7.97
CA TYR A 148 5.45 -5.67 -7.20
C TYR A 148 5.10 -5.31 -5.76
N PRO A 149 3.83 -4.92 -5.48
CA PRO A 149 3.41 -4.73 -4.09
C PRO A 149 3.44 -6.05 -3.31
N SER A 150 3.58 -5.98 -2.01
CA SER A 150 3.53 -7.16 -1.14
C SER A 150 2.21 -7.94 -1.28
N SER A 151 1.14 -7.23 -1.58
CA SER A 151 -0.21 -7.77 -1.82
C SER A 151 -0.50 -8.10 -3.30
N LEU A 152 0.53 -8.24 -4.14
CA LEU A 152 0.44 -8.49 -5.58
C LEU A 152 -0.62 -9.54 -5.97
N THR A 153 -0.75 -10.61 -5.17
CA THR A 153 -1.61 -11.76 -5.45
C THR A 153 -3.07 -11.55 -5.09
N CYS A 154 -3.42 -10.50 -4.37
CA CYS A 154 -4.79 -10.25 -3.91
C CYS A 154 -5.28 -8.82 -4.15
N SER A 155 -4.40 -7.81 -4.20
CA SER A 155 -4.82 -6.42 -4.41
C SER A 155 -5.41 -6.19 -5.79
N THR A 156 -6.53 -5.46 -5.83
CA THR A 156 -7.09 -4.94 -7.07
C THR A 156 -6.34 -3.69 -7.51
N VAL A 157 -6.30 -3.45 -8.82
CA VAL A 157 -5.66 -2.25 -9.40
C VAL A 157 -6.26 -0.98 -8.80
N GLY A 158 -7.59 -0.87 -8.72
CA GLY A 158 -8.27 0.31 -8.18
C GLY A 158 -8.00 0.55 -6.69
N GLY A 159 -7.99 -0.53 -5.90
CA GLY A 159 -7.61 -0.43 -4.48
C GLY A 159 -6.19 0.09 -4.33
N PHE A 160 -5.27 -0.35 -5.19
CA PHE A 160 -3.88 0.05 -5.18
C PHE A 160 -3.68 1.52 -5.57
N LEU A 161 -4.43 1.99 -6.58
CA LEU A 161 -4.49 3.40 -6.96
C LEU A 161 -5.08 4.26 -5.83
N ALA A 162 -6.17 3.79 -5.24
CA ALA A 162 -6.92 4.55 -4.24
C ALA A 162 -6.11 4.93 -3.00
N HIS A 163 -5.12 4.12 -2.59
CA HIS A 163 -4.26 4.45 -1.45
C HIS A 163 -2.84 4.90 -1.85
N ARG A 164 -2.56 5.14 -3.14
CA ARG A 164 -1.26 5.58 -3.65
C ARG A 164 -0.12 4.62 -3.29
N GLY A 165 -0.33 3.34 -3.57
CA GLY A 165 0.56 2.26 -3.17
C GLY A 165 1.95 2.27 -3.81
N ILE A 166 2.85 1.48 -3.23
CA ILE A 166 4.22 1.28 -3.72
C ILE A 166 4.50 -0.20 -3.97
N GLY A 167 5.45 -0.47 -4.87
CA GLY A 167 5.99 -1.80 -5.11
C GLY A 167 7.47 -1.89 -4.74
N VAL A 168 8.01 -3.10 -4.69
CA VAL A 168 9.42 -3.32 -4.29
C VAL A 168 10.43 -2.67 -5.23
N CYS A 169 10.07 -2.42 -6.51
CA CYS A 169 10.94 -1.80 -7.50
C CYS A 169 10.70 -0.27 -7.66
N SER A 170 9.94 0.36 -6.76
CA SER A 170 9.56 1.77 -6.89
C SER A 170 10.75 2.74 -6.86
N THR A 171 11.90 2.37 -6.31
CA THR A 171 13.11 3.20 -6.34
C THR A 171 13.57 3.49 -7.79
N LYS A 172 13.47 2.53 -8.70
CA LYS A 172 13.83 2.70 -10.12
C LYS A 172 12.66 3.14 -10.98
N TYR A 173 11.51 2.48 -10.80
CA TYR A 173 10.36 2.62 -11.72
C TYR A 173 9.29 3.60 -11.26
N GLY A 174 9.37 4.10 -10.05
CA GLY A 174 8.39 5.02 -9.47
C GLY A 174 7.29 4.30 -8.67
N LYS A 175 6.45 5.08 -8.02
CA LYS A 175 5.23 4.63 -7.32
C LYS A 175 4.10 4.45 -8.32
N ILE A 176 2.95 3.96 -7.87
CA ILE A 176 1.80 3.73 -8.76
C ILE A 176 1.32 5.02 -9.43
N ASP A 177 1.44 6.17 -8.77
CA ASP A 177 1.08 7.47 -9.31
C ASP A 177 2.02 7.95 -10.45
N ASP A 178 3.26 7.46 -10.50
CA ASP A 178 4.18 7.67 -11.61
C ASP A 178 3.88 6.73 -12.81
N MET A 179 3.12 5.67 -12.58
CA MET A 179 2.86 4.63 -13.58
C MET A 179 1.53 4.80 -14.32
N VAL A 180 0.60 5.58 -13.79
CA VAL A 180 -0.71 5.77 -14.42
C VAL A 180 -0.61 6.77 -15.55
N LEU A 181 -1.09 6.36 -16.75
CA LEU A 181 -1.19 7.26 -17.90
C LEU A 181 -2.58 7.91 -18.00
N GLN A 182 -3.64 7.10 -17.81
CA GLN A 182 -5.02 7.56 -17.92
C GLN A 182 -5.92 6.79 -16.97
N MET A 183 -6.99 7.41 -16.51
CA MET A 183 -8.06 6.76 -15.75
C MET A 183 -9.43 7.15 -16.27
N GLU A 184 -10.38 6.22 -16.14
CA GLU A 184 -11.81 6.46 -16.19
C GLU A 184 -12.33 6.52 -14.75
N VAL A 185 -13.08 7.56 -14.42
CA VAL A 185 -13.55 7.82 -13.05
C VAL A 185 -15.01 8.20 -13.06
N VAL A 186 -15.79 7.61 -12.17
CA VAL A 186 -17.16 8.05 -11.88
C VAL A 186 -17.11 9.04 -10.73
N LEU A 187 -17.52 10.26 -11.00
CA LEU A 187 -17.57 11.36 -10.03
C LEU A 187 -18.69 11.17 -8.99
N PRO A 188 -18.66 11.88 -7.85
CA PRO A 188 -19.69 11.76 -6.82
C PRO A 188 -21.12 12.12 -7.29
N ASN A 189 -21.27 12.88 -8.37
CA ASN A 189 -22.58 13.18 -9.00
C ASN A 189 -23.05 12.11 -10.01
N GLY A 190 -22.20 11.10 -10.25
CA GLY A 190 -22.45 10.01 -11.21
C GLY A 190 -22.01 10.31 -12.63
N ASP A 191 -21.35 11.43 -12.92
CA ASP A 191 -20.76 11.69 -14.23
C ASP A 191 -19.51 10.83 -14.43
N ILE A 192 -19.32 10.35 -15.67
CA ILE A 192 -18.16 9.56 -16.06
C ILE A 192 -17.17 10.50 -16.75
N ILE A 193 -15.95 10.54 -16.28
CA ILE A 193 -14.87 11.33 -16.90
C ILE A 193 -13.68 10.45 -17.24
N HIS A 194 -12.86 10.93 -18.18
CA HIS A 194 -11.55 10.37 -18.49
C HIS A 194 -10.50 11.45 -18.24
N THR A 195 -9.43 11.08 -17.57
CA THR A 195 -8.25 11.95 -17.43
C THR A 195 -7.50 12.01 -18.77
N SER A 196 -6.58 12.96 -18.92
CA SER A 196 -5.76 13.03 -20.13
C SER A 196 -4.91 11.77 -20.32
N SER A 197 -4.82 11.28 -21.55
CA SER A 197 -3.91 10.19 -21.92
C SER A 197 -2.42 10.59 -21.95
N ALA A 198 -2.12 11.85 -21.76
CA ALA A 198 -0.77 12.41 -21.67
C ALA A 198 -0.63 13.15 -20.33
N PRO A 199 -0.28 12.48 -19.22
CA PRO A 199 -0.29 13.09 -17.89
C PRO A 199 0.73 14.23 -17.74
N LYS A 200 1.84 14.19 -18.47
CA LYS A 200 2.87 15.25 -18.44
C LYS A 200 2.65 16.30 -19.52
N HIS A 201 1.53 17.01 -19.47
CA HIS A 201 1.19 18.10 -20.41
C HIS A 201 1.17 19.46 -19.70
N ALA A 202 1.17 20.53 -20.49
CA ALA A 202 1.12 21.91 -19.99
C ALA A 202 -0.29 22.53 -20.00
N ALA A 203 -1.34 21.76 -20.25
CA ALA A 203 -2.71 22.21 -20.37
C ALA A 203 -3.51 22.03 -19.06
N GLY A 204 -2.94 22.42 -17.95
CA GLY A 204 -3.53 22.33 -16.61
C GLY A 204 -2.86 21.26 -15.73
N PRO A 205 -3.42 21.00 -14.53
CA PRO A 205 -2.88 20.00 -13.61
C PRO A 205 -3.11 18.57 -14.12
N ASP A 206 -2.25 17.65 -13.70
CA ASP A 206 -2.47 16.22 -13.88
C ASP A 206 -3.62 15.75 -12.98
N LEU A 207 -4.78 15.49 -13.56
CA LEU A 207 -5.97 15.07 -12.83
C LEU A 207 -5.83 13.65 -12.23
N ASN A 208 -4.91 12.81 -12.74
CA ASN A 208 -4.62 11.52 -12.13
C ASN A 208 -4.25 11.69 -10.66
N GLN A 209 -3.47 12.72 -10.33
CA GLN A 209 -2.99 13.00 -8.98
C GLN A 209 -4.08 13.40 -7.99
N ILE A 210 -5.26 13.81 -8.46
CA ILE A 210 -6.43 14.14 -7.63
C ILE A 210 -7.11 12.86 -7.13
N PHE A 211 -7.23 11.86 -8.00
CA PHE A 211 -7.97 10.63 -7.70
C PHE A 211 -7.09 9.56 -7.06
N ILE A 212 -5.79 9.51 -7.42
CA ILE A 212 -4.83 8.58 -6.81
C ILE A 212 -4.58 9.00 -5.35
N GLY A 213 -4.86 8.10 -4.41
CA GLY A 213 -4.76 8.38 -2.99
C GLY A 213 -6.01 9.00 -2.37
N SER A 214 -7.10 9.16 -3.14
CA SER A 214 -8.37 9.71 -2.63
C SER A 214 -9.26 8.69 -1.91
N GLU A 215 -8.91 7.41 -1.94
CA GLU A 215 -9.64 6.31 -1.28
C GLU A 215 -11.16 6.31 -1.59
N GLY A 216 -11.52 6.67 -2.84
CA GLY A 216 -12.92 6.71 -3.28
C GLY A 216 -13.70 7.95 -2.86
N THR A 217 -13.10 8.89 -2.12
CA THR A 217 -13.82 10.08 -1.62
C THR A 217 -14.10 11.15 -2.68
N LEU A 218 -13.29 11.19 -3.75
CA LEU A 218 -13.42 12.16 -4.85
C LEU A 218 -14.00 11.55 -6.12
N GLY A 219 -14.07 10.23 -6.20
CA GLY A 219 -14.60 9.48 -7.32
C GLY A 219 -14.23 8.01 -7.25
N ILE A 220 -14.89 7.18 -8.05
CA ILE A 220 -14.66 5.74 -8.14
C ILE A 220 -13.93 5.47 -9.45
N ILE A 221 -12.68 5.00 -9.35
CA ILE A 221 -11.87 4.64 -10.53
C ILE A 221 -12.38 3.32 -11.07
N THR A 222 -12.76 3.28 -12.35
CA THR A 222 -13.36 2.10 -13.00
C THR A 222 -12.43 1.45 -14.02
N LYS A 223 -11.53 2.22 -14.63
CA LYS A 223 -10.54 1.74 -15.59
C LYS A 223 -9.23 2.52 -15.45
N ALA A 224 -8.11 1.90 -15.76
CA ALA A 224 -6.81 2.55 -15.76
C ALA A 224 -5.88 2.00 -16.85
N GLN A 225 -5.03 2.89 -17.39
CA GLN A 225 -3.87 2.56 -18.20
C GLN A 225 -2.63 2.65 -17.32
N ILE A 226 -1.95 1.51 -17.14
CA ILE A 226 -0.75 1.37 -16.32
C ILE A 226 0.45 1.15 -17.23
N ARG A 227 1.54 1.89 -17.03
CA ARG A 227 2.80 1.69 -17.76
C ARG A 227 3.34 0.27 -17.55
N ILE A 228 3.88 -0.26 -18.64
CA ILE A 228 4.67 -1.50 -18.63
C ILE A 228 6.08 -1.20 -19.19
N PHE A 229 7.01 -2.09 -18.93
CA PHE A 229 8.42 -1.94 -19.27
C PHE A 229 8.90 -3.21 -19.95
N ASP A 230 10.00 -3.13 -20.69
CA ASP A 230 10.68 -4.32 -21.16
C ASP A 230 11.17 -5.15 -19.97
N GLN A 231 11.12 -6.47 -20.10
CA GLN A 231 11.78 -7.34 -19.12
C GLN A 231 13.29 -7.09 -19.21
N PRO A 232 13.99 -6.94 -18.06
CA PRO A 232 15.42 -6.69 -18.07
C PRO A 232 16.18 -7.89 -18.65
N GLU A 233 17.20 -7.64 -19.45
CA GLU A 233 18.10 -8.69 -19.95
C GLU A 233 18.80 -9.42 -18.80
N GLU A 234 19.22 -8.66 -17.80
CA GLU A 234 19.89 -9.18 -16.62
C GLU A 234 19.41 -8.49 -15.34
N ARG A 235 19.29 -9.28 -14.25
CA ARG A 235 19.04 -8.79 -12.89
C ARG A 235 20.03 -9.42 -11.95
N ARG A 236 20.76 -8.58 -11.20
CA ARG A 236 21.71 -9.00 -10.17
C ARG A 236 21.24 -8.59 -8.78
N PHE A 237 21.74 -9.31 -7.79
CA PHE A 237 21.40 -9.13 -6.38
C PHE A 237 22.67 -9.01 -5.55
N ARG A 238 22.60 -8.22 -4.48
CA ARG A 238 23.65 -8.14 -3.44
C ARG A 238 23.05 -7.90 -2.08
N GLY A 239 23.57 -8.62 -1.08
CA GLY A 239 23.35 -8.31 0.33
C GLY A 239 24.55 -7.56 0.88
N PHE A 240 24.29 -6.56 1.71
CA PHE A 240 25.32 -5.81 2.42
C PHE A 240 25.00 -5.72 3.91
N LEU A 241 26.03 -5.72 4.75
CA LEU A 241 25.90 -5.49 6.18
C LEU A 241 26.66 -4.22 6.55
N PHE A 242 25.95 -3.29 7.20
CA PHE A 242 26.53 -2.08 7.78
C PHE A 242 26.61 -2.22 9.30
N GLN A 243 27.66 -1.67 9.91
CA GLN A 243 27.81 -1.67 11.37
C GLN A 243 26.84 -0.69 12.04
N ASP A 244 26.44 0.36 11.34
CA ASP A 244 25.52 1.37 11.81
C ASP A 244 24.61 1.92 10.68
N MET A 245 23.50 2.54 11.07
CA MET A 245 22.51 3.11 10.16
C MET A 245 23.06 4.32 9.40
N THR A 246 23.90 5.15 10.04
CA THR A 246 24.44 6.38 9.43
C THR A 246 25.30 6.08 8.22
N GLY A 247 26.16 5.04 8.30
CA GLY A 247 26.95 4.56 7.17
C GLY A 247 26.07 4.10 6.02
N ALA A 248 25.00 3.36 6.32
CA ALA A 248 24.06 2.89 5.32
C ALA A 248 23.31 4.04 4.62
N PHE A 249 22.83 5.07 5.36
CA PHE A 249 22.19 6.25 4.77
C PHE A 249 23.15 7.04 3.85
N LYS A 250 24.40 7.22 4.26
CA LYS A 250 25.40 7.91 3.44
C LYS A 250 25.70 7.15 2.15
N ALA A 251 25.85 5.82 2.23
CA ALA A 251 26.05 4.96 1.08
C ALA A 251 24.88 5.02 0.10
N ALA A 252 23.65 4.88 0.61
CA ALA A 252 22.43 4.94 -0.18
C ALA A 252 22.29 6.28 -0.91
N ARG A 253 22.43 7.39 -0.18
CA ARG A 253 22.36 8.74 -0.74
C ARG A 253 23.40 8.95 -1.86
N GLU A 254 24.66 8.53 -1.67
CA GLU A 254 25.70 8.68 -2.68
C GLU A 254 25.42 7.80 -3.91
N LEU A 255 24.91 6.57 -3.70
CA LEU A 255 24.55 5.66 -4.79
C LEU A 255 23.48 6.25 -5.70
N LEU A 256 22.41 6.78 -5.11
CA LEU A 256 21.25 7.31 -5.84
C LEU A 256 21.55 8.56 -6.67
N GLN A 257 22.67 9.26 -6.41
CA GLN A 257 23.16 10.32 -7.30
C GLN A 257 23.88 9.77 -8.55
N LYS A 258 24.13 8.46 -8.61
CA LYS A 258 24.85 7.80 -9.72
C LYS A 258 23.94 6.94 -10.56
N PHE A 259 23.13 6.10 -9.93
CA PHE A 259 22.07 5.32 -10.57
C PHE A 259 21.00 4.89 -9.56
N LYS A 260 19.85 4.45 -10.07
CA LYS A 260 18.74 3.97 -9.26
C LYS A 260 18.66 2.43 -9.34
N PRO A 261 18.99 1.71 -8.28
CA PRO A 261 18.75 0.26 -8.23
C PRO A 261 17.25 -0.02 -8.27
N SER A 262 16.85 -1.17 -8.81
CA SER A 262 15.43 -1.56 -8.82
C SER A 262 14.90 -1.83 -7.40
N VAL A 263 15.71 -2.44 -6.57
CA VAL A 263 15.43 -2.66 -5.14
C VAL A 263 16.56 -2.09 -4.30
N MET A 264 16.20 -1.32 -3.30
CA MET A 264 17.12 -0.92 -2.22
C MET A 264 16.34 -0.95 -0.91
N ARG A 265 16.67 -1.92 -0.04
CA ARG A 265 15.99 -2.09 1.25
C ARG A 265 16.99 -2.21 2.37
N LEU A 266 16.98 -1.24 3.27
CA LEU A 266 17.77 -1.21 4.49
C LEU A 266 16.89 -1.62 5.66
N TYR A 267 17.32 -2.59 6.42
CA TYR A 267 16.69 -3.08 7.65
C TYR A 267 17.54 -2.65 8.85
N ASP A 268 16.90 -2.13 9.88
CA ASP A 268 17.59 -1.81 11.12
C ASP A 268 18.12 -3.07 11.84
N GLU A 269 18.94 -2.87 12.86
CA GLU A 269 19.54 -3.99 13.60
C GLU A 269 18.46 -4.90 14.22
N ALA A 270 17.37 -4.32 14.73
CA ALA A 270 16.29 -5.08 15.37
C ALA A 270 15.51 -5.94 14.38
N GLU A 271 15.21 -5.43 13.19
CA GLU A 271 14.55 -6.20 12.14
C GLU A 271 15.51 -7.20 11.50
N THR A 272 16.79 -6.86 11.35
CA THR A 272 17.84 -7.77 10.88
C THR A 272 17.95 -8.99 11.82
N ALA A 273 18.03 -8.76 13.12
CA ALA A 273 18.14 -9.81 14.14
C ALA A 273 16.88 -10.67 14.32
N SER A 274 15.73 -10.24 13.80
CA SER A 274 14.46 -10.95 13.91
C SER A 274 14.00 -11.52 12.57
N LEU A 275 13.36 -10.70 11.77
CA LEU A 275 12.68 -11.11 10.53
C LEU A 275 13.68 -11.51 9.43
N ILE A 276 14.72 -10.72 9.22
CA ILE A 276 15.74 -10.99 8.20
C ILE A 276 16.54 -12.24 8.56
N LYS A 277 16.89 -12.42 9.84
CA LYS A 277 17.49 -13.67 10.31
C LYS A 277 16.60 -14.87 10.02
N LYS A 278 15.31 -14.78 10.32
CA LYS A 278 14.34 -15.87 10.13
C LYS A 278 14.15 -16.25 8.66
N ILE A 279 14.01 -15.26 7.76
CA ILE A 279 13.61 -15.49 6.37
C ILE A 279 14.82 -15.61 5.46
N VAL A 280 15.79 -14.70 5.59
CA VAL A 280 16.96 -14.64 4.71
C VAL A 280 18.15 -15.43 5.27
N GLY A 281 18.22 -15.60 6.59
CA GLY A 281 19.27 -16.35 7.27
C GLY A 281 20.50 -15.50 7.63
N VAL A 282 20.35 -14.19 7.74
CA VAL A 282 21.44 -13.31 8.19
C VAL A 282 21.62 -13.45 9.69
N GLU A 283 22.72 -14.09 10.13
CA GLU A 283 23.05 -14.35 11.55
C GLU A 283 24.08 -13.36 12.14
N ARG A 284 24.23 -12.20 11.50
CA ARG A 284 25.22 -11.17 11.85
C ARG A 284 24.51 -9.97 12.49
N LYS A 285 25.20 -9.29 13.42
CA LYS A 285 24.75 -8.00 13.97
C LYS A 285 25.04 -6.87 12.99
N GLY A 286 24.11 -5.94 12.88
CA GLY A 286 24.22 -4.76 12.04
C GLY A 286 22.93 -4.51 11.25
N ALA A 287 22.97 -3.48 10.41
CA ALA A 287 21.90 -3.13 9.51
C ALA A 287 22.09 -3.85 8.17
N PHE A 288 21.15 -4.71 7.79
CA PHE A 288 21.20 -5.44 6.52
C PHE A 288 20.60 -4.61 5.39
N MET A 289 21.30 -4.51 4.28
CA MET A 289 20.77 -3.86 3.07
C MET A 289 20.74 -4.84 1.89
N ASN A 290 19.55 -5.00 1.30
CA ASN A 290 19.34 -5.74 0.07
C ASN A 290 19.29 -4.80 -1.12
N ILE A 291 20.05 -5.12 -2.17
CA ILE A 291 20.09 -4.36 -3.42
C ILE A 291 19.78 -5.31 -4.59
N ALA A 292 18.93 -4.86 -5.51
CA ALA A 292 18.81 -5.43 -6.85
C ALA A 292 18.95 -4.33 -7.89
N TYR A 293 19.66 -4.64 -8.96
CA TYR A 293 19.89 -3.76 -10.10
C TYR A 293 19.74 -4.55 -11.39
N GLU A 294 19.24 -3.91 -12.43
CA GLU A 294 18.74 -4.62 -13.61
C GLU A 294 18.66 -3.72 -14.85
N GLY A 295 18.74 -4.32 -16.02
CA GLY A 295 18.65 -3.67 -17.32
C GLY A 295 19.43 -4.44 -18.35
N ASP A 296 20.03 -3.70 -19.29
CA ASP A 296 20.97 -4.26 -20.26
C ASP A 296 22.24 -4.72 -19.55
N ARG A 297 22.79 -5.85 -19.97
CA ARG A 297 23.93 -6.50 -19.31
C ARG A 297 25.12 -5.56 -19.11
N GLU A 298 25.47 -4.78 -20.13
CA GLU A 298 26.58 -3.84 -20.08
C GLU A 298 26.37 -2.76 -19.01
N MET A 299 25.14 -2.27 -18.88
CA MET A 299 24.80 -1.29 -17.85
C MET A 299 24.85 -1.89 -16.45
N VAL A 300 24.32 -3.11 -16.28
CA VAL A 300 24.34 -3.85 -15.01
C VAL A 300 25.77 -4.09 -14.52
N GLU A 301 26.73 -4.37 -15.41
CA GLU A 301 28.16 -4.51 -15.06
C GLU A 301 28.77 -3.20 -14.55
N VAL A 302 28.38 -2.07 -15.14
CA VAL A 302 28.84 -0.74 -14.67
C VAL A 302 28.21 -0.38 -13.33
N GLU A 303 26.91 -0.61 -13.19
CA GLU A 303 26.17 -0.37 -11.94
C GLU A 303 26.75 -1.17 -10.77
N GLU A 304 27.12 -2.45 -11.00
CA GLU A 304 27.78 -3.29 -9.99
C GLU A 304 29.10 -2.70 -9.50
N LYS A 305 29.97 -2.26 -10.42
CA LYS A 305 31.26 -1.64 -10.06
C LYS A 305 31.07 -0.36 -9.23
N ILE A 306 30.08 0.45 -9.62
CA ILE A 306 29.73 1.70 -8.89
C ILE A 306 29.19 1.36 -7.50
N LEU A 307 28.28 0.39 -7.39
CA LEU A 307 27.69 -0.08 -6.15
C LEU A 307 28.76 -0.54 -5.16
N LEU A 308 29.61 -1.50 -5.57
CA LEU A 308 30.66 -2.07 -4.72
C LEU A 308 31.63 -0.99 -4.23
N LYS A 309 32.11 -0.12 -5.14
CA LYS A 309 33.00 0.98 -4.80
C LYS A 309 32.36 1.97 -3.82
N THR A 310 31.08 2.32 -4.04
CA THR A 310 30.38 3.29 -3.20
C THR A 310 30.14 2.73 -1.80
N PHE A 311 29.71 1.49 -1.69
CA PHE A 311 29.37 0.87 -0.41
C PHE A 311 30.63 0.57 0.44
N ALA A 312 31.70 0.09 -0.19
CA ALA A 312 32.99 -0.11 0.48
C ALA A 312 33.53 1.18 1.12
N LYS A 313 33.31 2.37 0.50
CA LYS A 313 33.68 3.66 1.06
C LYS A 313 33.04 3.95 2.42
N TYR A 314 31.84 3.40 2.68
CA TYR A 314 31.08 3.58 3.91
C TYR A 314 31.11 2.37 4.83
N GLY A 315 32.09 1.48 4.65
CA GLY A 315 32.33 0.34 5.54
C GLY A 315 31.30 -0.79 5.43
N ALA A 316 30.58 -0.87 4.31
CA ALA A 316 29.68 -2.00 4.06
C ALA A 316 30.48 -3.28 3.86
N GLU A 317 30.10 -4.34 4.53
CA GLU A 317 30.56 -5.70 4.23
C GLU A 317 29.70 -6.26 3.08
N ASP A 318 30.32 -6.63 1.97
CA ASP A 318 29.65 -7.33 0.87
C ASP A 318 29.42 -8.80 1.27
N MET A 319 28.15 -9.17 1.41
CA MET A 319 27.73 -10.54 1.77
C MET A 319 27.47 -11.42 0.54
N GLY A 320 27.70 -10.91 -0.66
CA GLY A 320 27.48 -11.63 -1.91
C GLY A 320 26.04 -11.57 -2.44
N SER A 321 25.79 -12.34 -3.48
CA SER A 321 24.51 -12.37 -4.21
C SER A 321 23.43 -13.19 -3.55
N ASP A 322 23.77 -14.23 -2.79
CA ASP A 322 22.84 -15.27 -2.34
C ASP A 322 21.79 -14.71 -1.37
N TYR A 323 22.21 -13.85 -0.42
CA TYR A 323 21.29 -13.21 0.51
C TYR A 323 20.30 -12.29 -0.21
N GLY A 324 20.78 -11.54 -1.20
CA GLY A 324 19.93 -10.66 -2.00
C GLY A 324 18.95 -11.45 -2.86
N LYS A 325 19.41 -12.53 -3.50
CA LYS A 325 18.56 -13.42 -4.29
C LYS A 325 17.51 -14.11 -3.41
N LYS A 326 17.90 -14.64 -2.26
CA LYS A 326 16.96 -15.27 -1.33
C LYS A 326 15.89 -14.28 -0.85
N TRP A 327 16.27 -13.03 -0.55
CA TRP A 327 15.32 -11.98 -0.24
C TRP A 327 14.33 -11.76 -1.38
N TRP A 328 14.80 -11.71 -2.63
CA TRP A 328 13.94 -11.52 -3.79
C TRP A 328 12.94 -12.67 -3.98
N ASP A 329 13.40 -13.91 -3.81
CA ASP A 329 12.56 -15.09 -3.95
C ASP A 329 11.46 -15.10 -2.86
N GLU A 330 11.79 -14.65 -1.64
CA GLU A 330 10.91 -14.62 -0.48
C GLU A 330 10.14 -13.29 -0.31
N LYS A 331 10.27 -12.32 -1.22
CA LYS A 331 9.73 -10.96 -1.05
C LYS A 331 8.22 -10.88 -0.77
N ILE A 332 7.44 -11.86 -1.21
CA ILE A 332 6.01 -11.95 -0.93
C ILE A 332 5.77 -12.60 0.43
N THR A 333 6.57 -13.61 0.79
CA THR A 333 6.48 -14.35 2.07
C THR A 333 6.69 -13.45 3.29
N PHE A 334 7.43 -12.35 3.17
CA PHE A 334 7.58 -11.36 4.23
C PHE A 334 6.27 -10.74 4.69
N PHE A 335 5.30 -10.64 3.79
CA PHE A 335 4.11 -9.82 4.00
C PHE A 335 2.82 -10.62 3.89
N TYR A 336 2.84 -11.80 3.23
CA TYR A 336 1.63 -12.55 2.98
C TYR A 336 1.85 -14.08 3.01
N PRO A 337 1.14 -14.82 3.89
CA PRO A 337 0.31 -14.32 4.98
C PRO A 337 1.13 -13.58 6.04
N GLY A 338 0.58 -12.51 6.59
CA GLY A 338 1.27 -11.62 7.52
C GLY A 338 1.47 -12.23 8.90
N TYR A 339 2.48 -13.06 9.09
CA TYR A 339 2.79 -13.71 10.38
C TYR A 339 2.88 -12.73 11.57
N MET A 340 3.30 -11.48 11.32
CA MET A 340 3.37 -10.46 12.36
C MET A 340 2.02 -9.89 12.76
N MET A 341 0.98 -10.15 11.97
CA MET A 341 -0.38 -9.71 12.24
C MET A 341 -1.23 -10.78 12.89
N ASP A 342 -0.62 -11.88 13.34
CA ASP A 342 -1.31 -12.97 14.00
C ASP A 342 -1.76 -12.55 15.41
N ILE A 343 -3.07 -12.66 15.62
CA ILE A 343 -3.68 -12.43 16.92
C ILE A 343 -3.29 -13.60 17.86
N PRO A 344 -3.01 -13.33 19.14
CA PRO A 344 -3.30 -12.12 19.92
C PRO A 344 -2.21 -11.04 19.91
N GLN A 345 -1.12 -11.20 19.17
CA GLN A 345 -0.07 -10.20 19.06
C GLN A 345 -0.64 -8.87 18.52
N MET A 346 -0.22 -7.75 19.12
CA MET A 346 -0.57 -6.43 18.59
C MET A 346 0.49 -5.98 17.59
N PHE A 347 0.01 -5.48 16.46
CA PHE A 347 0.84 -5.00 15.38
C PHE A 347 0.32 -3.65 14.87
N GLY A 348 1.22 -2.69 14.66
CA GLY A 348 0.91 -1.43 14.01
C GLY A 348 2.00 -1.03 13.02
N THR A 349 1.57 -0.50 11.87
CA THR A 349 2.46 0.03 10.84
C THR A 349 2.37 1.54 10.83
N MET A 350 3.53 2.20 10.77
CA MET A 350 3.67 3.61 10.48
C MET A 350 4.63 3.73 9.30
N ASP A 351 4.42 4.70 8.47
CA ASP A 351 5.33 4.99 7.37
C ASP A 351 5.36 6.49 7.14
N THR A 352 6.54 7.03 7.02
CA THR A 352 6.73 8.44 6.75
C THR A 352 7.87 8.63 5.74
N ILE A 353 7.88 9.77 5.09
CA ILE A 353 8.89 10.14 4.10
C ILE A 353 9.45 11.52 4.46
N ALA A 354 10.74 11.71 4.26
CA ALA A 354 11.41 12.99 4.49
C ALA A 354 12.70 13.11 3.67
N PRO A 355 13.19 14.35 3.46
CA PRO A 355 14.52 14.57 2.89
C PRO A 355 15.65 13.92 3.70
N TYR A 356 16.77 13.61 3.03
CA TYR A 356 17.95 12.97 3.67
C TYR A 356 18.45 13.68 4.93
N GLY A 357 18.32 14.98 5.04
CA GLY A 357 18.71 15.70 6.25
C GLY A 357 17.79 15.47 7.45
N LYS A 358 16.67 14.78 7.26
CA LYS A 358 15.63 14.59 8.28
C LYS A 358 15.27 13.13 8.56
N ILE A 359 15.32 12.26 7.55
CA ILE A 359 14.79 10.90 7.67
C ILE A 359 15.49 10.07 8.75
N GLU A 360 16.79 10.22 8.92
CA GLU A 360 17.55 9.53 9.97
C GLU A 360 17.18 10.07 11.36
N GLU A 361 17.05 11.39 11.52
CA GLU A 361 16.59 12.03 12.75
C GLU A 361 15.18 11.54 13.14
N ILE A 362 14.27 11.48 12.16
CA ILE A 362 12.89 10.97 12.37
C ILE A 362 12.91 9.53 12.86
N TYR A 363 13.70 8.65 12.24
CA TYR A 363 13.80 7.26 12.65
C TYR A 363 14.22 7.12 14.12
N TRP A 364 15.29 7.82 14.52
CA TRP A 364 15.77 7.76 15.90
C TRP A 364 14.78 8.37 16.89
N ALA A 365 14.17 9.50 16.56
CA ALA A 365 13.17 10.14 17.41
C ALA A 365 11.91 9.28 17.59
N MET A 366 11.40 8.64 16.53
CA MET A 366 10.25 7.74 16.64
C MET A 366 10.58 6.50 17.48
N LYS A 367 11.76 5.91 17.28
CA LYS A 367 12.23 4.76 18.05
C LYS A 367 12.30 5.10 19.54
N GLU A 368 12.96 6.18 19.89
CA GLU A 368 13.10 6.66 21.28
C GLU A 368 11.73 6.96 21.92
N ALA A 369 10.88 7.69 21.19
CA ALA A 369 9.55 8.05 21.71
C ALA A 369 8.67 6.83 21.98
N ILE A 370 8.69 5.83 21.10
CA ILE A 370 7.88 4.61 21.28
C ILE A 370 8.45 3.74 22.39
N GLU A 371 9.75 3.42 22.35
CA GLU A 371 10.36 2.51 23.33
C GLU A 371 10.39 3.08 24.75
N THR A 372 10.48 4.42 24.88
CA THR A 372 10.44 5.09 26.20
C THR A 372 9.03 5.15 26.78
N ASN A 373 8.02 5.53 25.98
CA ASN A 373 6.65 5.68 26.47
C ASN A 373 5.88 4.37 26.53
N PHE A 374 6.29 3.35 25.77
CA PHE A 374 5.64 2.05 25.68
C PHE A 374 6.67 0.91 25.74
N PRO A 375 7.27 0.61 26.90
CA PRO A 375 8.35 -0.37 27.04
C PRO A 375 8.00 -1.79 26.54
N GLN A 376 6.69 -2.13 26.48
CA GLN A 376 6.20 -3.39 25.94
C GLN A 376 6.14 -3.41 24.40
N ALA A 377 6.27 -2.26 23.74
CA ALA A 377 6.24 -2.15 22.30
C ALA A 377 7.66 -2.26 21.73
N LYS A 378 7.94 -3.31 20.98
CA LYS A 378 9.18 -3.47 20.23
C LYS A 378 9.09 -2.67 18.95
N PHE A 379 10.02 -1.74 18.75
CA PHE A 379 10.16 -0.99 17.49
C PHE A 379 11.09 -1.73 16.53
N ILE A 380 10.70 -1.86 15.28
CA ILE A 380 11.51 -2.36 14.16
C ILE A 380 11.25 -1.54 12.92
N ALA A 381 12.26 -1.33 12.07
CA ALA A 381 12.10 -0.48 10.90
C ALA A 381 12.93 -0.92 9.70
N HIS A 382 12.37 -0.67 8.52
CA HIS A 382 13.14 -0.73 7.28
C HIS A 382 12.86 0.46 6.38
N PHE A 383 13.80 0.72 5.48
CA PHE A 383 13.75 1.78 4.48
C PHE A 383 13.68 1.11 3.12
N SER A 384 12.56 1.22 2.44
CA SER A 384 12.28 0.42 1.24
C SER A 384 12.07 1.24 -0.03
N HIS A 385 11.89 2.56 0.11
CA HIS A 385 11.72 3.44 -1.04
C HIS A 385 12.65 4.63 -0.87
N TRP A 386 13.45 4.83 -1.90
CA TRP A 386 14.52 5.80 -1.91
C TRP A 386 14.39 6.69 -3.13
N TYR A 387 14.63 7.96 -2.91
CA TYR A 387 14.61 9.01 -3.92
C TYR A 387 15.95 9.73 -3.91
N GLU A 388 16.25 10.50 -4.94
CA GLU A 388 17.46 11.33 -4.97
C GLU A 388 17.50 12.37 -3.85
N TRP A 389 16.33 12.78 -3.36
CA TRP A 389 16.15 13.84 -2.36
C TRP A 389 15.87 13.33 -0.94
N GLY A 390 15.48 12.07 -0.78
CA GLY A 390 15.05 11.55 0.52
C GLY A 390 14.77 10.06 0.52
N ALA A 391 14.20 9.57 1.62
CA ALA A 391 13.83 8.18 1.78
C ALA A 391 12.54 8.03 2.60
N MET A 392 11.90 6.89 2.45
CA MET A 392 10.77 6.47 3.27
C MET A 392 11.24 5.50 4.35
N VAL A 393 10.82 5.72 5.59
CA VAL A 393 10.89 4.73 6.67
C VAL A 393 9.54 4.05 6.85
N TYR A 394 9.58 2.74 6.87
CA TYR A 394 8.48 1.86 7.27
C TYR A 394 8.80 1.28 8.62
N ASP A 395 8.22 1.83 9.64
CA ASP A 395 8.40 1.37 11.00
C ASP A 395 7.15 0.65 11.50
N ARG A 396 7.39 -0.23 12.44
CA ARG A 396 6.37 -1.08 13.05
C ARG A 396 6.61 -1.17 14.53
N PHE A 397 5.52 -1.23 15.28
CA PHE A 397 5.59 -1.71 16.64
C PHE A 397 4.89 -3.06 16.78
N ILE A 398 5.46 -3.89 17.64
CA ILE A 398 4.96 -5.21 17.95
C ILE A 398 4.86 -5.31 19.47
N ILE A 399 3.68 -5.71 19.99
CA ILE A 399 3.49 -6.03 21.40
C ILE A 399 3.12 -7.51 21.50
N ASP A 400 3.86 -8.26 22.32
CA ASP A 400 3.59 -9.68 22.56
C ASP A 400 2.14 -9.88 23.03
N GLY A 401 1.50 -10.94 22.58
CA GLY A 401 0.09 -11.21 22.88
C GLY A 401 -0.24 -11.29 24.38
N LYS A 402 0.74 -11.68 25.23
CA LYS A 402 0.58 -11.69 26.70
C LYS A 402 0.44 -10.28 27.30
N ASP A 403 1.02 -9.27 26.63
CA ASP A 403 1.04 -7.86 27.06
C ASP A 403 -0.07 -7.02 26.39
N VAL A 404 -0.87 -7.64 25.52
CA VAL A 404 -2.03 -7.00 24.88
C VAL A 404 -3.23 -7.08 25.82
N PRO A 405 -3.90 -5.94 26.14
CA PRO A 405 -5.12 -5.95 26.94
C PRO A 405 -6.18 -6.91 26.37
N LYS A 406 -6.84 -7.69 27.25
CA LYS A 406 -7.91 -8.61 26.84
C LYS A 406 -9.18 -7.87 26.43
N ASP A 407 -9.49 -6.76 27.10
CA ASP A 407 -10.61 -5.90 26.75
C ASP A 407 -10.35 -5.23 25.38
N PRO A 408 -11.28 -5.32 24.42
CA PRO A 408 -11.07 -4.81 23.06
C PRO A 408 -10.91 -3.27 23.02
N VAL A 409 -11.58 -2.54 23.94
CA VAL A 409 -11.48 -1.08 24.00
C VAL A 409 -10.15 -0.64 24.56
N GLU A 410 -9.64 -1.32 25.59
CA GLU A 410 -8.30 -1.05 26.14
C GLU A 410 -7.21 -1.40 25.12
N ALA A 411 -7.35 -2.50 24.37
CA ALA A 411 -6.43 -2.85 23.29
C ALA A 411 -6.44 -1.80 22.17
N LEU A 412 -7.62 -1.31 21.80
CA LEU A 412 -7.77 -0.21 20.84
C LEU A 412 -7.09 1.06 21.35
N ARG A 413 -7.29 1.43 22.63
CA ARG A 413 -6.64 2.60 23.24
C ARG A 413 -5.12 2.50 23.21
N LEU A 414 -4.58 1.34 23.59
CA LEU A 414 -3.14 1.10 23.56
C LEU A 414 -2.57 1.22 22.14
N HIS A 415 -3.19 0.52 21.17
CA HIS A 415 -2.77 0.59 19.77
C HIS A 415 -2.78 2.03 19.24
N GLN A 416 -3.84 2.79 19.51
CA GLN A 416 -3.94 4.19 19.09
C GLN A 416 -2.94 5.09 19.79
N ALA A 417 -2.63 4.84 21.06
CA ALA A 417 -1.66 5.63 21.81
C ALA A 417 -0.24 5.47 21.25
N VAL A 418 0.22 4.23 21.08
CA VAL A 418 1.54 3.93 20.49
C VAL A 418 1.65 4.54 19.10
N TRP A 419 0.63 4.30 18.29
CA TRP A 419 0.61 4.73 16.91
C TRP A 419 0.59 6.26 16.77
N THR A 420 -0.23 6.96 17.60
CA THR A 420 -0.30 8.44 17.60
C THR A 420 1.02 9.06 18.09
N CYS A 421 1.68 8.43 19.06
CA CYS A 421 2.99 8.84 19.54
C CYS A 421 3.99 8.86 18.38
N GLY A 422 4.13 7.74 17.64
CA GLY A 422 5.07 7.64 16.53
C GLY A 422 4.79 8.65 15.42
N VAL A 423 3.53 8.73 14.94
CA VAL A 423 3.17 9.65 13.84
C VAL A 423 3.35 11.12 14.22
N ARG A 424 2.98 11.53 15.43
CA ARG A 424 3.20 12.91 15.89
C ARG A 424 4.69 13.23 16.04
N THR A 425 5.48 12.26 16.46
CA THR A 425 6.94 12.44 16.49
C THR A 425 7.49 12.65 15.07
N ALA A 426 7.04 11.85 14.09
CA ALA A 426 7.43 12.04 12.69
C ALA A 426 7.07 13.45 12.19
N LEU A 427 5.82 13.90 12.42
CA LEU A 427 5.36 15.23 12.03
C LEU A 427 6.19 16.35 12.68
N ALA A 428 6.48 16.24 13.99
CA ALA A 428 7.27 17.24 14.73
C ALA A 428 8.70 17.38 14.17
N HIS A 429 9.24 16.36 13.53
CA HIS A 429 10.57 16.36 12.91
C HIS A 429 10.54 16.59 11.39
N GLY A 430 9.38 16.90 10.80
CA GLY A 430 9.23 17.25 9.39
C GLY A 430 8.95 16.08 8.46
N GLY A 431 8.48 14.96 9.00
CA GLY A 431 7.89 13.85 8.24
C GLY A 431 6.43 14.12 7.87
N VAL A 432 5.76 13.12 7.31
CA VAL A 432 4.35 13.15 6.93
C VAL A 432 3.57 12.06 7.67
N VAL A 433 2.23 12.15 7.70
CA VAL A 433 1.40 11.18 8.41
C VAL A 433 1.45 9.78 7.79
N ASN A 434 1.71 9.68 6.48
CA ASN A 434 1.75 8.41 5.76
C ASN A 434 2.44 8.57 4.40
N ASP A 435 3.17 7.55 3.94
CA ASP A 435 3.78 7.54 2.61
C ASP A 435 2.93 6.76 1.58
N HIS A 436 2.40 5.55 1.94
CA HIS A 436 1.83 4.66 0.94
C HIS A 436 0.67 3.75 1.39
N HIS A 437 0.26 3.78 2.65
CA HIS A 437 -0.83 2.90 3.12
C HIS A 437 -2.22 3.54 3.04
N GLY A 438 -2.31 4.81 2.64
CA GLY A 438 -3.55 5.56 2.66
C GLY A 438 -3.89 6.13 4.04
N VAL A 439 -4.94 6.91 4.10
CA VAL A 439 -5.41 7.60 5.31
C VAL A 439 -6.37 6.73 6.12
N GLY A 440 -7.36 6.14 5.46
CA GLY A 440 -8.40 5.35 6.09
C GLY A 440 -9.07 6.01 7.27
N ILE A 441 -9.74 5.21 8.10
CA ILE A 441 -10.35 5.69 9.36
C ILE A 441 -9.30 5.94 10.44
N LYS A 442 -8.11 5.36 10.31
CA LYS A 442 -7.04 5.42 11.31
C LYS A 442 -6.40 6.81 11.36
N LEU A 443 -6.08 7.39 10.21
CA LEU A 443 -5.26 8.59 10.07
C LEU A 443 -6.07 9.89 9.95
N GLY A 444 -7.33 9.81 9.55
CA GLY A 444 -8.16 10.98 9.22
C GLY A 444 -8.12 12.10 10.28
N ARG A 445 -8.09 11.73 11.57
CA ARG A 445 -8.02 12.69 12.67
C ARG A 445 -6.70 13.48 12.76
N LEU A 446 -5.61 12.93 12.22
CA LEU A 446 -4.28 13.56 12.25
C LEU A 446 -3.97 14.39 10.98
N MET A 447 -4.82 14.32 9.95
CA MET A 447 -4.60 15.08 8.72
C MET A 447 -4.53 16.60 8.96
N LYS A 448 -5.28 17.12 9.96
CA LYS A 448 -5.20 18.53 10.35
C LYS A 448 -3.88 18.94 11.01
N GLU A 449 -3.06 17.97 11.44
CA GLU A 449 -1.76 18.23 12.03
C GLU A 449 -0.66 18.30 10.95
N GLN A 450 -0.94 17.77 9.74
CA GLN A 450 -0.03 17.86 8.60
C GLN A 450 -0.26 19.12 7.76
N TYR A 451 -1.49 19.60 7.62
CA TYR A 451 -1.92 20.75 6.84
C TYR A 451 -2.49 21.84 7.78
#